data_b376c9411b37b78ba51f3cf267965410
#
_entry.id   b376c9411b37b78ba51f3cf267965410
#
_cell.length_a   1.000
_cell.length_b   1.000
_cell.length_c   1.000
_cell.angle_alpha   90.00
_cell.angle_beta   90.00
_cell.angle_gamma   90.00
#
_symmetry.space_group_name_H-M   'P 1'
#
loop_
_entity.id
_entity.type
_entity.pdbx_description
1 polymer ?
#
loop_
_entity_poly.entity_id
_entity_poly.type
_entity_poly.pdbx_seq_one_letter_code
_entity_poly.pdbx_strand_id
1 'polypeptide(L)'
;MIVTVDEVKTHLRIQHDEEDDYIESLIKQAQTAAEDYCRVQFEPEPDEEGNVPDVPEPVRLAVILMTSFYYENRDIPDMTTYKATRMAFDSLLYPYRDPEQMF
;
A
#
# COMPACT_ATOMS: atom_id res chain seq x y z
N MET A 1 9.99 -2.47 -0.51
CA MET A 1 8.57 -2.11 -0.78
C MET A 1 7.89 -3.25 -1.52
N ILE A 2 6.64 -3.53 -1.17
CA ILE A 2 5.87 -4.59 -1.84
C ILE A 2 5.23 -4.13 -3.15
N VAL A 3 5.23 -2.82 -3.42
CA VAL A 3 4.72 -2.20 -4.64
C VAL A 3 5.81 -1.30 -5.19
N THR A 4 5.98 -1.28 -6.50
CA THR A 4 6.99 -0.45 -7.15
C THR A 4 6.42 0.90 -7.56
N VAL A 5 7.31 1.88 -7.75
CA VAL A 5 6.94 3.20 -8.30
C VAL A 5 6.28 3.02 -9.68
N ASP A 6 6.83 2.14 -10.52
CA ASP A 6 6.27 1.91 -11.86
C ASP A 6 4.85 1.37 -11.81
N GLU A 7 4.54 0.48 -10.86
CA GLU A 7 3.19 -0.05 -10.70
C GLU A 7 2.20 1.07 -10.35
N VAL A 8 2.58 1.98 -9.46
CA VAL A 8 1.74 3.12 -9.08
C VAL A 8 1.58 4.08 -10.27
N LYS A 9 2.67 4.37 -10.97
CA LYS A 9 2.61 5.25 -12.14
C LYS A 9 1.70 4.68 -13.23
N THR A 10 1.75 3.38 -13.45
CA THR A 10 0.85 2.72 -14.39
C THR A 10 -0.61 2.85 -13.96
N HIS A 11 -0.89 2.63 -12.68
CA HIS A 11 -2.24 2.76 -12.13
C HIS A 11 -2.78 4.18 -12.28
N LEU A 12 -1.93 5.19 -12.05
CA LEU A 12 -2.30 6.60 -12.12
C LEU A 12 -2.12 7.21 -13.51
N ARG A 13 -1.59 6.44 -14.48
CA ARG A 13 -1.31 6.89 -15.84
C ARG A 13 -0.31 8.05 -15.89
N ILE A 14 0.69 8.02 -15.03
CA ILE A 14 1.76 9.01 -14.99
C ILE A 14 2.87 8.57 -15.94
N GLN A 15 3.27 9.48 -16.84
CA GLN A 15 4.26 9.17 -17.88
C GLN A 15 5.61 9.89 -17.71
N HIS A 16 5.75 10.72 -16.66
CA HIS A 16 6.99 11.44 -16.39
C HIS A 16 7.64 10.90 -15.11
N ASP A 17 8.92 11.22 -14.93
CA ASP A 17 9.72 10.71 -13.81
C ASP A 17 10.01 11.78 -12.74
N GLU A 18 9.41 12.95 -12.87
CA GLU A 18 9.72 14.10 -12.02
C GLU A 18 9.32 13.92 -10.55
N GLU A 19 8.38 13.01 -10.28
CA GLU A 19 7.86 12.82 -8.93
C GLU A 19 8.15 11.42 -8.40
N ASP A 20 9.09 10.69 -8.99
CA ASP A 20 9.38 9.30 -8.59
C ASP A 20 9.75 9.19 -7.12
N ASP A 21 10.61 10.07 -6.62
CA ASP A 21 11.02 10.05 -5.20
C ASP A 21 9.85 10.35 -4.27
N TYR A 22 8.98 11.28 -4.67
CA TYR A 22 7.78 11.61 -3.91
C TYR A 22 6.82 10.40 -3.87
N ILE A 23 6.60 9.76 -5.02
CA ILE A 23 5.74 8.57 -5.10
C ILE A 23 6.31 7.46 -4.23
N GLU A 24 7.62 7.24 -4.26
CA GLU A 24 8.26 6.24 -3.40
C GLU A 24 7.97 6.49 -1.92
N SER A 25 8.04 7.75 -1.48
CA SER A 25 7.74 8.08 -0.08
C SER A 25 6.29 7.79 0.28
N LEU A 26 5.36 8.01 -0.66
CA LEU A 26 3.95 7.71 -0.44
C LEU A 26 3.69 6.21 -0.37
N ILE A 27 4.41 5.41 -1.18
CA ILE A 27 4.31 3.95 -1.12
C ILE A 27 4.76 3.46 0.26
N LYS A 28 5.86 3.99 0.78
CA LYS A 28 6.35 3.61 2.11
C LYS A 28 5.34 3.94 3.20
N GLN A 29 4.70 5.10 3.11
CA GLN A 29 3.65 5.49 4.06
C GLN A 29 2.45 4.56 3.98
N ALA A 30 2.00 4.24 2.77
CA ALA A 30 0.85 3.35 2.56
C ALA A 30 1.15 1.93 3.05
N GLN A 31 2.36 1.44 2.78
CA GLN A 31 2.77 0.12 3.26
C GLN A 31 2.83 0.08 4.79
N THR A 32 3.38 1.11 5.42
CA THR A 32 3.39 1.21 6.88
C THR A 32 1.99 1.18 7.45
N ALA A 33 1.05 1.91 6.84
CA ALA A 33 -0.35 1.89 7.26
C ALA A 33 -0.96 0.49 7.15
N ALA A 34 -0.64 -0.24 6.08
CA ALA A 34 -1.12 -1.60 5.88
C ALA A 34 -0.55 -2.54 6.95
N GLU A 35 0.74 -2.42 7.23
CA GLU A 35 1.41 -3.25 8.24
C GLU A 35 0.89 -2.96 9.64
N ASP A 36 0.64 -1.69 9.96
CA ASP A 36 0.08 -1.30 11.24
C ASP A 36 -1.36 -1.82 11.42
N TYR A 37 -2.16 -1.73 10.37
CA TYR A 37 -3.53 -2.23 10.42
C TYR A 37 -3.58 -3.74 10.61
N CYS A 38 -2.74 -4.47 9.89
CA CYS A 38 -2.72 -5.93 9.93
C CYS A 38 -1.91 -6.50 11.08
N ARG A 39 -1.05 -5.70 11.70
CA ARG A 39 -0.10 -6.17 12.72
C ARG A 39 0.85 -7.24 12.16
N VAL A 40 1.16 -7.15 10.88
CA VAL A 40 2.02 -8.07 10.14
C VAL A 40 2.96 -7.26 9.27
N GLN A 41 4.20 -7.69 9.14
CA GLN A 41 5.13 -7.09 8.19
C GLN A 41 5.02 -7.81 6.86
N PHE A 42 4.83 -7.06 5.79
CA PHE A 42 4.66 -7.62 4.45
C PHE A 42 5.92 -7.59 3.59
N GLU A 43 6.98 -6.92 4.04
CA GLU A 43 8.23 -6.88 3.29
C GLU A 43 8.80 -8.28 3.21
N PRO A 44 8.86 -8.89 2.01
CA PRO A 44 9.30 -10.27 1.89
C PRO A 44 10.80 -10.39 2.15
N GLU A 45 11.19 -11.41 2.92
CA GLU A 45 12.59 -11.75 3.14
C GLU A 45 12.90 -13.02 2.37
N PRO A 46 14.06 -13.11 1.70
CA PRO A 46 14.45 -14.33 1.01
C PRO A 46 14.64 -15.47 2.01
N ASP A 47 14.25 -16.68 1.61
CA ASP A 47 14.54 -17.86 2.39
C ASP A 47 16.03 -18.27 2.21
N GLU A 48 16.42 -19.43 2.78
CA GLU A 48 17.80 -19.89 2.72
C GLU A 48 18.29 -20.17 1.29
N GLU A 49 17.36 -20.41 0.37
CA GLU A 49 17.65 -20.68 -1.03
C GLU A 49 17.58 -19.41 -1.90
N GLY A 50 17.25 -18.26 -1.29
CA GLY A 50 17.12 -17.00 -1.99
C GLY A 50 15.76 -16.76 -2.62
N ASN A 51 14.78 -17.63 -2.36
CA ASN A 51 13.42 -17.44 -2.86
C ASN A 51 12.68 -16.43 -2.01
N VAL A 52 11.96 -15.51 -2.66
CA VAL A 52 11.19 -14.49 -1.98
C VAL A 52 9.71 -14.89 -2.05
N PRO A 53 9.02 -14.97 -0.91
CA PRO A 53 7.59 -15.32 -0.93
C PRO A 53 6.77 -14.24 -1.60
N ASP A 54 5.70 -14.65 -2.30
CA ASP A 54 4.78 -13.70 -2.95
C ASP A 54 3.91 -13.01 -1.92
N VAL A 55 3.69 -11.71 -2.14
CA VAL A 55 2.74 -10.93 -1.34
C VAL A 55 1.35 -11.10 -1.96
N PRO A 56 0.31 -11.35 -1.15
CA PRO A 56 -1.05 -11.48 -1.70
C PRO A 56 -1.48 -10.25 -2.50
N GLU A 57 -2.13 -10.48 -3.63
CA GLU A 57 -2.57 -9.38 -4.50
C GLU A 57 -3.50 -8.36 -3.80
N PRO A 58 -4.46 -8.77 -2.95
CA PRO A 58 -5.28 -7.78 -2.24
C PRO A 58 -4.46 -6.84 -1.36
N VAL A 59 -3.37 -7.32 -0.76
CA VAL A 59 -2.48 -6.48 0.05
C VAL A 59 -1.77 -5.46 -0.83
N ARG A 60 -1.26 -5.89 -1.98
CA ARG A 60 -0.62 -5.01 -2.96
C ARG A 60 -1.61 -3.97 -3.47
N LEU A 61 -2.82 -4.39 -3.81
CA LEU A 61 -3.86 -3.48 -4.28
C LEU A 61 -4.22 -2.44 -3.22
N ALA A 62 -4.31 -2.85 -1.95
CA ALA A 62 -4.59 -1.91 -0.85
C ALA A 62 -3.52 -0.82 -0.78
N VAL A 63 -2.24 -1.19 -0.89
CA VAL A 63 -1.13 -0.23 -0.87
C VAL A 63 -1.20 0.70 -2.08
N ILE A 64 -1.50 0.16 -3.28
CA ILE A 64 -1.65 0.99 -4.48
C ILE A 64 -2.80 1.99 -4.32
N LEU A 65 -3.95 1.55 -3.81
CA LEU A 65 -5.10 2.42 -3.60
C LEU A 65 -4.78 3.56 -2.62
N MET A 66 -4.14 3.24 -1.50
CA MET A 66 -3.81 4.26 -0.52
C MET A 66 -2.74 5.22 -1.02
N THR A 67 -1.75 4.72 -1.75
CA THR A 67 -0.73 5.56 -2.38
C THR A 67 -1.37 6.51 -3.38
N SER A 68 -2.29 6.00 -4.19
CA SER A 68 -3.00 6.80 -5.18
C SER A 68 -3.84 7.89 -4.52
N PHE A 69 -4.49 7.56 -3.41
CA PHE A 69 -5.24 8.53 -2.63
C PHE A 69 -4.32 9.65 -2.12
N TYR A 70 -3.17 9.30 -1.55
CA TYR A 70 -2.21 10.30 -1.07
C TYR A 70 -1.71 11.18 -2.21
N TYR A 71 -1.45 10.61 -3.36
CA TYR A 71 -0.96 11.35 -4.53
C TYR A 71 -1.99 12.35 -5.03
N GLU A 72 -3.25 11.93 -5.15
CA GLU A 72 -4.33 12.76 -5.68
C GLU A 72 -4.85 13.79 -4.68
N ASN A 73 -4.60 13.60 -3.38
CA ASN A 73 -5.10 14.45 -2.30
C ASN A 73 -3.93 14.98 -1.46
N ARG A 74 -3.04 15.73 -2.11
CA ARG A 74 -1.85 16.31 -1.46
C ARG A 74 -2.19 17.39 -0.44
N ASP A 75 -3.33 18.07 -0.65
CA ASP A 75 -3.85 19.07 0.27
C ASP A 75 -4.76 18.42 1.30
N ILE A 76 -5.65 19.20 1.91
CA ILE A 76 -6.61 18.65 2.88
C ILE A 76 -7.59 17.76 2.14
N PRO A 77 -7.63 16.44 2.42
CA PRO A 77 -8.53 15.54 1.69
C PRO A 77 -9.98 15.77 2.11
N ASP A 78 -10.90 15.53 1.17
CA ASP A 78 -12.31 15.43 1.47
C ASP A 78 -12.57 14.21 2.35
N MET A 79 -13.25 14.41 3.46
CA MET A 79 -13.52 13.33 4.43
C MET A 79 -14.33 12.19 3.83
N THR A 80 -15.23 12.49 2.90
CA THR A 80 -16.04 11.46 2.23
C THR A 80 -15.14 10.56 1.38
N THR A 81 -14.23 11.15 0.60
CA THR A 81 -13.26 10.40 -0.21
C THR A 81 -12.31 9.60 0.67
N TYR A 82 -11.83 10.19 1.76
CA TYR A 82 -10.96 9.50 2.70
C TYR A 82 -11.65 8.27 3.30
N LYS A 83 -12.88 8.43 3.77
CA LYS A 83 -13.63 7.32 4.38
C LYS A 83 -13.87 6.19 3.38
N ALA A 84 -14.23 6.53 2.14
CA ALA A 84 -14.46 5.51 1.11
C ALA A 84 -13.17 4.75 0.80
N THR A 85 -12.05 5.47 0.64
CA THR A 85 -10.74 4.87 0.40
C THR A 85 -10.33 3.98 1.57
N ARG A 86 -10.51 4.46 2.81
CA ARG A 86 -10.16 3.70 4.01
C ARG A 86 -11.00 2.44 4.14
N MET A 87 -12.28 2.49 3.81
CA MET A 87 -13.13 1.30 3.83
C MET A 87 -12.66 0.25 2.83
N ALA A 88 -12.31 0.66 1.61
CA ALA A 88 -11.78 -0.26 0.60
C ALA A 88 -10.44 -0.85 1.06
N PHE A 89 -9.56 0.00 1.58
CA PHE A 89 -8.25 -0.40 2.11
C PHE A 89 -8.42 -1.45 3.23
N ASP A 90 -9.26 -1.16 4.21
CA ASP A 90 -9.49 -2.06 5.34
C ASP A 90 -10.12 -3.38 4.89
N SER A 91 -11.07 -3.34 3.94
CA SER A 91 -11.72 -4.53 3.42
C SER A 91 -10.74 -5.46 2.71
N LEU A 92 -9.82 -4.89 1.94
CA LEU A 92 -8.80 -5.68 1.24
C LEU A 92 -7.81 -6.34 2.21
N LEU A 93 -7.50 -5.67 3.31
CA LEU A 93 -6.50 -6.12 4.26
C LEU A 93 -7.06 -7.00 5.37
N TYR A 94 -8.35 -6.94 5.62
CA TYR A 94 -8.97 -7.62 6.77
C TYR A 94 -8.61 -9.11 6.85
N PRO A 95 -8.66 -9.89 5.74
CA PRO A 95 -8.32 -11.32 5.81
C PRO A 95 -6.86 -11.60 6.17
N TYR A 96 -5.99 -10.59 6.07
CA TYR A 96 -4.55 -10.74 6.27
C TYR A 96 -4.08 -10.19 7.62
N ARG A 97 -5.01 -9.77 8.49
CA ARG A 97 -4.69 -9.34 9.84
C ARG A 97 -4.23 -10.52 10.68
N ASP A 98 -3.25 -10.28 11.54
CA ASP A 98 -2.80 -11.30 12.48
C ASP A 98 -3.88 -11.49 13.54
N PRO A 99 -4.53 -12.68 13.61
CA PRO A 99 -5.60 -12.89 14.57
C PRO A 99 -5.11 -12.86 16.03
N GLU A 100 -3.85 -13.12 16.30
CA GLU A 100 -3.30 -13.06 17.65
C GLU A 100 -3.12 -11.63 18.14
N GLN A 101 -3.08 -10.66 17.24
CA GLN A 101 -2.89 -9.25 17.55
C GLN A 101 -4.21 -8.47 17.58
N MET A 102 -5.33 -9.13 17.33
CA MET A 102 -6.64 -8.47 17.25
C MET A 102 -7.32 -8.28 18.60
N PHE A 103 -6.73 -8.81 19.65
CA PHE A 103 -7.29 -8.75 21.00
C PHE A 103 -6.31 -8.10 21.97
#